data_d8e398acaa4dc88263150a429d66075a
#
_entry.id   d8e398acaa4dc88263150a429d66075a
#
_cell.length_a   1.000
_cell.length_b   1.000
_cell.length_c   1.000
_cell.angle_alpha   90.00
_cell.angle_beta   90.00
_cell.angle_gamma   90.00
#
_symmetry.space_group_name_H-M   'P 1'
#
loop_
_entity.id
_entity.type
_entity.pdbx_description
1 polymer ?
#
loop_
_entity_poly.entity_id
_entity_poly.type
_entity_poly.pdbx_seq_one_letter_code
_entity_poly.pdbx_strand_id
1 'polypeptide(L)'
;MAPYSSSSASSASRGRGKGFALVAAVYLLGLFIGALDTGIVTPARTVIQSDLGIGEQMGVWIITIYTLAYAAAIPVMGKLADRSGRKYVYLASILLFGVGSLLCGLAQDVGSFWMLLAARAVQAVGGGGIVPVATAEFGTTFPPEKRGLALGLVGGVYGIANIFGASAGSLILSVFGQANWQFIFYVNVPICAFIVVAGLFVLPNTRAEQVKPIDGWGIAVLVAMVLSLLYGLKNLDFFDLGASVTSSDVWPFCSRSSCCFRCSC
;
A
#
# COMPACT_ATOMS: atom_id res chain seq x y z
N MET A 1 -40.82 -47.48 2.49
CA MET A 1 -39.57 -46.86 2.99
C MET A 1 -38.57 -46.79 1.84
N ALA A 2 -38.41 -45.63 1.24
CA ALA A 2 -37.42 -45.40 0.16
C ALA A 2 -36.16 -44.77 0.76
N PRO A 3 -34.97 -45.15 0.38
CA PRO A 3 -33.73 -44.56 0.90
C PRO A 3 -33.50 -43.18 0.26
N TYR A 4 -33.36 -42.19 1.13
CA TYR A 4 -33.06 -40.80 0.79
C TYR A 4 -31.61 -40.71 0.23
N SER A 5 -31.47 -40.30 -1.04
CA SER A 5 -30.20 -40.21 -1.71
C SER A 5 -29.40 -39.01 -1.19
N SER A 6 -28.32 -39.26 -0.47
CA SER A 6 -27.42 -38.28 0.13
C SER A 6 -26.27 -37.80 -0.78
N SER A 7 -26.40 -37.99 -2.09
CA SER A 7 -25.27 -37.74 -3.01
C SER A 7 -25.19 -36.32 -3.63
N SER A 8 -26.25 -35.49 -3.51
CA SER A 8 -26.30 -34.16 -4.12
C SER A 8 -25.72 -33.01 -3.27
N ALA A 9 -25.55 -33.24 -1.95
CA ALA A 9 -25.04 -32.19 -1.04
C ALA A 9 -23.52 -32.03 -1.08
N SER A 10 -22.77 -33.06 -1.48
CA SER A 10 -21.28 -33.01 -1.47
C SER A 10 -20.67 -32.28 -2.66
N SER A 11 -21.32 -32.22 -3.80
CA SER A 11 -20.81 -31.53 -4.98
C SER A 11 -21.04 -30.01 -4.90
N ALA A 12 -22.12 -29.56 -4.29
CA ALA A 12 -22.42 -28.12 -4.11
C ALA A 12 -21.48 -27.45 -3.11
N SER A 13 -21.03 -28.15 -2.07
CA SER A 13 -20.07 -27.64 -1.08
C SER A 13 -18.65 -27.49 -1.65
N ARG A 14 -18.24 -28.40 -2.53
CA ARG A 14 -16.92 -28.35 -3.20
C ARG A 14 -16.79 -27.20 -4.22
N GLY A 15 -17.86 -26.85 -4.94
CA GLY A 15 -17.87 -25.72 -5.90
C GLY A 15 -17.78 -24.37 -5.19
N ARG A 16 -18.47 -24.23 -4.05
CA ARG A 16 -18.46 -23.00 -3.24
C ARG A 16 -17.10 -22.74 -2.59
N GLY A 17 -16.42 -23.79 -2.15
CA GLY A 17 -15.07 -23.69 -1.57
C GLY A 17 -13.99 -23.29 -2.58
N LYS A 18 -14.05 -23.78 -3.83
CA LYS A 18 -13.09 -23.44 -4.87
C LYS A 18 -13.22 -21.98 -5.33
N GLY A 19 -14.43 -21.46 -5.50
CA GLY A 19 -14.66 -20.07 -5.83
C GLY A 19 -14.15 -19.12 -4.75
N PHE A 20 -14.36 -19.48 -3.50
CA PHE A 20 -13.89 -18.71 -2.36
C PHE A 20 -12.36 -18.67 -2.24
N ALA A 21 -11.67 -19.79 -2.44
CA ALA A 21 -10.21 -19.86 -2.42
C ALA A 21 -9.58 -19.00 -3.54
N LEU A 22 -10.22 -18.96 -4.71
CA LEU A 22 -9.75 -18.16 -5.82
C LEU A 22 -9.89 -16.65 -5.56
N VAL A 23 -11.02 -16.24 -4.97
CA VAL A 23 -11.23 -14.84 -4.53
C VAL A 23 -10.17 -14.44 -3.49
N ALA A 24 -9.96 -15.28 -2.49
CA ALA A 24 -8.94 -15.05 -1.47
C ALA A 24 -7.52 -14.95 -2.09
N ALA A 25 -7.20 -15.83 -3.04
CA ALA A 25 -5.90 -15.80 -3.72
C ALA A 25 -5.66 -14.49 -4.48
N VAL A 26 -6.66 -13.94 -5.16
CA VAL A 26 -6.54 -12.67 -5.89
C VAL A 26 -6.26 -11.52 -4.92
N TYR A 27 -6.97 -11.44 -3.79
CA TYR A 27 -6.72 -10.42 -2.78
C TYR A 27 -5.34 -10.58 -2.12
N LEU A 28 -4.93 -11.80 -1.79
CA LEU A 28 -3.62 -12.07 -1.18
C LEU A 28 -2.47 -11.78 -2.15
N LEU A 29 -2.65 -12.04 -3.44
CA LEU A 29 -1.64 -11.72 -4.45
C LEU A 29 -1.43 -10.21 -4.57
N GLY A 30 -2.49 -9.40 -4.52
CA GLY A 30 -2.36 -7.95 -4.49
C GLY A 30 -1.71 -7.42 -3.20
N LEU A 31 -2.03 -8.02 -2.05
CA LEU A 31 -1.32 -7.72 -0.80
C LEU A 31 0.16 -8.06 -0.89
N PHE A 32 0.48 -9.22 -1.47
CA PHE A 32 1.84 -9.68 -1.64
C PHE A 32 2.66 -8.71 -2.50
N ILE A 33 2.15 -8.31 -3.67
CA ILE A 33 2.89 -7.41 -4.57
C ILE A 33 3.06 -6.01 -3.98
N GLY A 34 2.03 -5.46 -3.28
CA GLY A 34 2.14 -4.17 -2.62
C GLY A 34 3.18 -4.15 -1.50
N ALA A 35 3.26 -5.23 -0.71
CA ALA A 35 4.26 -5.37 0.35
C ALA A 35 5.65 -5.66 -0.22
N LEU A 36 5.74 -6.49 -1.26
CA LEU A 36 6.97 -6.83 -1.96
C LEU A 36 7.65 -5.57 -2.52
N ASP A 37 6.90 -4.67 -3.15
CA ASP A 37 7.41 -3.39 -3.69
C ASP A 37 8.13 -2.56 -2.63
N THR A 38 7.55 -2.46 -1.44
CA THR A 38 8.16 -1.74 -0.32
C THR A 38 9.52 -2.33 0.07
N GLY A 39 9.62 -3.67 0.08
CA GLY A 39 10.86 -4.40 0.35
C GLY A 39 11.91 -4.22 -0.74
N ILE A 40 11.51 -4.32 -2.01
CA ILE A 40 12.39 -4.25 -3.20
C ILE A 40 13.09 -2.89 -3.29
N VAL A 41 12.40 -1.80 -3.02
CA VAL A 41 12.92 -0.43 -3.18
C VAL A 41 13.98 -0.09 -2.13
N THR A 42 13.94 -0.74 -0.97
CA THR A 42 14.89 -0.44 0.12
C THR A 42 16.37 -0.60 -0.29
N PRO A 43 16.82 -1.75 -0.83
CA PRO A 43 18.20 -1.91 -1.30
C PRO A 43 18.49 -1.09 -2.57
N ALA A 44 17.48 -0.79 -3.38
CA ALA A 44 17.64 -0.04 -4.62
C ALA A 44 17.86 1.46 -4.40
N ARG A 45 17.50 2.00 -3.24
CA ARG A 45 17.60 3.43 -2.96
C ARG A 45 18.98 4.01 -3.26
N THR A 46 20.04 3.38 -2.80
CA THR A 46 21.43 3.84 -3.00
C THR A 46 21.84 3.83 -4.47
N VAL A 47 21.39 2.81 -5.21
CA VAL A 47 21.64 2.70 -6.66
C VAL A 47 20.92 3.83 -7.40
N ILE A 48 19.66 4.07 -7.11
CA ILE A 48 18.85 5.15 -7.69
C ILE A 48 19.48 6.53 -7.37
N GLN A 49 19.97 6.71 -6.14
CA GLN A 49 20.64 7.94 -5.73
C GLN A 49 21.89 8.21 -6.57
N SER A 50 22.73 7.19 -6.75
CA SER A 50 23.97 7.33 -7.52
C SER A 50 23.70 7.58 -9.00
N ASP A 51 22.71 6.93 -9.59
CA ASP A 51 22.35 7.08 -11.00
C ASP A 51 21.75 8.45 -11.30
N LEU A 52 20.86 8.93 -10.44
CA LEU A 52 20.23 10.26 -10.60
C LEU A 52 21.09 11.42 -10.05
N GLY A 53 22.29 11.16 -9.52
CA GLY A 53 23.21 12.16 -8.98
C GLY A 53 22.64 12.97 -7.81
N ILE A 54 21.78 12.36 -6.97
CA ILE A 54 21.14 13.02 -5.84
C ILE A 54 21.79 12.68 -4.51
N GLY A 55 21.83 13.67 -3.60
CA GLY A 55 22.39 13.48 -2.25
C GLY A 55 21.53 12.56 -1.37
N GLU A 56 22.10 12.02 -0.31
CA GLU A 56 21.43 11.10 0.62
C GLU A 56 20.12 11.65 1.18
N GLN A 57 20.11 12.92 1.55
CA GLN A 57 18.94 13.58 2.12
C GLN A 57 17.76 13.62 1.13
N MET A 58 18.03 13.83 -0.15
CA MET A 58 17.00 13.79 -1.18
C MET A 58 16.53 12.34 -1.46
N GLY A 59 17.44 11.39 -1.44
CA GLY A 59 17.09 9.98 -1.66
C GLY A 59 16.16 9.37 -0.62
N VAL A 60 16.17 9.89 0.61
CA VAL A 60 15.20 9.47 1.65
C VAL A 60 13.76 9.77 1.21
N TRP A 61 13.54 10.81 0.39
CA TRP A 61 12.21 11.17 -0.09
C TRP A 61 11.57 10.11 -0.98
N ILE A 62 12.35 9.25 -1.63
CA ILE A 62 11.81 8.13 -2.44
C ILE A 62 10.92 7.22 -1.58
N ILE A 63 11.36 6.93 -0.35
CA ILE A 63 10.60 6.09 0.61
C ILE A 63 9.56 6.94 1.35
N THR A 64 9.93 8.15 1.75
CA THR A 64 9.06 9.02 2.54
C THR A 64 7.79 9.41 1.81
N ILE A 65 7.88 9.85 0.54
CA ILE A 65 6.70 10.26 -0.24
C ILE A 65 5.73 9.09 -0.41
N TYR A 66 6.27 7.88 -0.64
CA TYR A 66 5.47 6.68 -0.71
C TYR A 66 4.74 6.43 0.59
N THR A 67 5.43 6.43 1.74
CA THR A 67 4.84 6.17 3.06
C THR A 67 3.76 7.19 3.41
N LEU A 68 4.01 8.48 3.15
CA LEU A 68 3.05 9.55 3.41
C LEU A 68 1.79 9.41 2.54
N ALA A 69 1.98 9.25 1.21
CA ALA A 69 0.86 9.10 0.29
C ALA A 69 0.07 7.81 0.54
N TYR A 70 0.76 6.71 0.88
CA TYR A 70 0.15 5.43 1.26
C TYR A 70 -0.73 5.58 2.50
N ALA A 71 -0.20 6.18 3.57
CA ALA A 71 -0.94 6.39 4.82
C ALA A 71 -2.15 7.31 4.63
N ALA A 72 -2.01 8.37 3.83
CA ALA A 72 -3.11 9.27 3.48
C ALA A 72 -4.21 8.58 2.65
N ALA A 73 -3.84 7.64 1.79
CA ALA A 73 -4.77 6.92 0.92
C ALA A 73 -5.62 5.88 1.67
N ILE A 74 -5.11 5.26 2.75
CA ILE A 74 -5.81 4.20 3.50
C ILE A 74 -7.24 4.60 3.89
N PRO A 75 -7.48 5.69 4.63
CA PRO A 75 -8.84 6.05 5.08
C PRO A 75 -9.75 6.46 3.92
N VAL A 76 -9.18 7.08 2.88
CA VAL A 76 -9.91 7.49 1.68
C VAL A 76 -10.40 6.28 0.91
N MET A 77 -9.49 5.34 0.63
CA MET A 77 -9.78 4.14 -0.16
C MET A 77 -10.69 3.17 0.60
N GLY A 78 -10.55 3.06 1.91
CA GLY A 78 -11.46 2.27 2.74
C GLY A 78 -12.91 2.77 2.64
N LYS A 79 -13.13 4.07 2.82
CA LYS A 79 -14.45 4.70 2.67
C LYS A 79 -15.00 4.58 1.25
N LEU A 80 -14.15 4.73 0.25
CA LEU A 80 -14.53 4.61 -1.16
C LEU A 80 -14.97 3.17 -1.46
N ALA A 81 -14.30 2.16 -0.90
CA ALA A 81 -14.64 0.75 -1.06
C ALA A 81 -16.00 0.40 -0.45
N ASP A 82 -16.31 0.95 0.73
CA ASP A 82 -17.61 0.75 1.35
C ASP A 82 -18.75 1.33 0.51
N ARG A 83 -18.52 2.46 -0.18
CA ARG A 83 -19.51 3.14 -1.00
C ARG A 83 -19.65 2.58 -2.40
N SER A 84 -18.53 2.44 -3.12
CA SER A 84 -18.51 2.11 -4.54
C SER A 84 -18.47 0.60 -4.81
N GLY A 85 -18.20 -0.19 -3.76
CA GLY A 85 -18.02 -1.63 -3.84
C GLY A 85 -16.55 -2.02 -3.86
N ARG A 86 -16.23 -3.05 -3.10
CA ARG A 86 -14.86 -3.50 -2.84
C ARG A 86 -14.13 -3.96 -4.09
N LYS A 87 -14.80 -4.66 -4.98
CA LYS A 87 -14.25 -5.14 -6.26
C LYS A 87 -13.65 -3.99 -7.07
N TYR A 88 -14.44 -2.96 -7.35
CA TYR A 88 -14.02 -1.87 -8.23
C TYR A 88 -12.90 -1.03 -7.61
N VAL A 89 -12.99 -0.75 -6.32
CA VAL A 89 -11.94 0.02 -5.63
C VAL A 89 -10.65 -0.78 -5.53
N TYR A 90 -10.72 -2.09 -5.28
CA TYR A 90 -9.55 -2.95 -5.30
C TYR A 90 -8.85 -2.98 -6.66
N LEU A 91 -9.62 -3.21 -7.73
CA LEU A 91 -9.08 -3.25 -9.10
C LEU A 91 -8.52 -1.90 -9.54
N ALA A 92 -9.19 -0.79 -9.20
CA ALA A 92 -8.68 0.55 -9.45
C ALA A 92 -7.38 0.82 -8.67
N SER A 93 -7.29 0.32 -7.42
CA SER A 93 -6.08 0.43 -6.60
C SER A 93 -4.90 -0.34 -7.21
N ILE A 94 -5.13 -1.58 -7.67
CA ILE A 94 -4.10 -2.39 -8.36
C ILE A 94 -3.69 -1.73 -9.68
N LEU A 95 -4.65 -1.22 -10.45
CA LEU A 95 -4.36 -0.51 -11.70
C LEU A 95 -3.51 0.74 -11.45
N LEU A 96 -3.90 1.56 -10.47
CA LEU A 96 -3.18 2.77 -10.11
C LEU A 96 -1.76 2.45 -9.61
N PHE A 97 -1.62 1.37 -8.83
CA PHE A 97 -0.33 0.87 -8.38
C PHE A 97 0.56 0.42 -9.55
N GLY A 98 -0.01 -0.32 -10.52
CA GLY A 98 0.69 -0.77 -11.72
C GLY A 98 1.10 0.39 -12.63
N VAL A 99 0.23 1.37 -12.85
CA VAL A 99 0.54 2.60 -13.61
C VAL A 99 1.63 3.41 -12.90
N GLY A 100 1.54 3.58 -11.58
CA GLY A 100 2.58 4.22 -10.78
C GLY A 100 3.92 3.51 -10.91
N SER A 101 3.92 2.17 -10.88
CA SER A 101 5.14 1.36 -11.10
C SER A 101 5.73 1.56 -12.49
N LEU A 102 4.88 1.58 -13.52
CA LEU A 102 5.33 1.87 -14.90
C LEU A 102 5.98 3.25 -15.00
N LEU A 103 5.34 4.27 -14.42
CA LEU A 103 5.89 5.64 -14.40
C LEU A 103 7.19 5.74 -13.59
N CYS A 104 7.34 4.97 -12.50
CA CYS A 104 8.60 4.90 -11.75
C CYS A 104 9.74 4.33 -12.60
N GLY A 105 9.47 3.29 -13.39
CA GLY A 105 10.44 2.74 -14.32
C GLY A 105 10.83 3.74 -15.42
N LEU A 106 9.84 4.40 -16.03
CA LEU A 106 10.07 5.43 -17.06
C LEU A 106 10.83 6.65 -16.53
N ALA A 107 10.80 6.92 -15.23
CA ALA A 107 11.54 8.02 -14.63
C ALA A 107 13.06 7.88 -14.79
N GLN A 108 13.58 6.67 -14.94
CA GLN A 108 14.99 6.41 -15.27
C GLN A 108 15.31 6.88 -16.68
N ASP A 109 14.48 6.55 -17.66
CA ASP A 109 14.71 6.91 -19.08
C ASP A 109 14.70 8.43 -19.27
N VAL A 110 13.89 9.14 -18.47
CA VAL A 110 13.83 10.61 -18.45
C VAL A 110 14.95 11.23 -17.60
N GLY A 111 15.57 10.46 -16.70
CA GLY A 111 16.59 10.95 -15.75
C GLY A 111 16.06 11.99 -14.76
N SER A 112 14.75 11.91 -14.41
CA SER A 112 14.10 12.92 -13.57
C SER A 112 13.72 12.39 -12.20
N PHE A 113 14.38 12.89 -11.17
CA PHE A 113 14.05 12.60 -9.78
C PHE A 113 12.62 13.04 -9.39
N TRP A 114 12.18 14.20 -9.87
CA TRP A 114 10.84 14.71 -9.59
C TRP A 114 9.75 13.85 -10.20
N MET A 115 10.00 13.32 -11.40
CA MET A 115 9.09 12.34 -12.03
C MET A 115 9.00 11.07 -11.19
N LEU A 116 10.12 10.56 -10.68
CA LEU A 116 10.14 9.41 -9.79
C LEU A 116 9.32 9.65 -8.53
N LEU A 117 9.49 10.82 -7.87
CA LEU A 117 8.70 11.16 -6.67
C LEU A 117 7.20 11.24 -6.96
N ALA A 118 6.80 11.88 -8.06
CA ALA A 118 5.40 11.97 -8.46
C ALA A 118 4.82 10.57 -8.75
N ALA A 119 5.57 9.75 -9.49
CA ALA A 119 5.20 8.37 -9.80
C ALA A 119 5.05 7.50 -8.52
N ARG A 120 5.97 7.66 -7.55
CA ARG A 120 5.90 7.01 -6.25
C ARG A 120 4.69 7.43 -5.44
N ALA A 121 4.28 8.70 -5.50
CA ALA A 121 3.06 9.17 -4.86
C ALA A 121 1.81 8.52 -5.49
N VAL A 122 1.74 8.43 -6.82
CA VAL A 122 0.63 7.76 -7.54
C VAL A 122 0.59 6.27 -7.18
N GLN A 123 1.73 5.59 -7.21
CA GLN A 123 1.86 4.18 -6.84
C GLN A 123 1.39 3.93 -5.40
N ALA A 124 1.79 4.81 -4.47
CA ALA A 124 1.43 4.72 -3.06
C ALA A 124 -0.07 4.88 -2.81
N VAL A 125 -0.75 5.77 -3.55
CA VAL A 125 -2.22 5.92 -3.48
C VAL A 125 -2.90 4.61 -3.89
N GLY A 126 -2.41 3.96 -4.95
CA GLY A 126 -2.88 2.63 -5.33
C GLY A 126 -2.62 1.60 -4.22
N GLY A 127 -1.39 1.51 -3.72
CA GLY A 127 -1.02 0.60 -2.64
C GLY A 127 -1.87 0.75 -1.39
N GLY A 128 -2.15 2.02 -0.99
CA GLY A 128 -2.96 2.35 0.18
C GLY A 128 -4.42 1.90 0.10
N GLY A 129 -4.93 1.55 -1.09
CA GLY A 129 -6.26 0.97 -1.26
C GLY A 129 -6.28 -0.56 -1.15
N ILE A 130 -5.17 -1.24 -1.44
CA ILE A 130 -5.11 -2.71 -1.49
C ILE A 130 -5.37 -3.33 -0.12
N VAL A 131 -4.64 -2.88 0.92
CA VAL A 131 -4.70 -3.47 2.26
C VAL A 131 -6.05 -3.29 2.93
N PRO A 132 -6.65 -2.09 3.02
CA PRO A 132 -7.92 -1.91 3.72
C PRO A 132 -9.06 -2.64 3.03
N VAL A 133 -9.07 -2.68 1.68
CA VAL A 133 -10.13 -3.36 0.93
C VAL A 133 -10.03 -4.88 1.10
N ALA A 134 -8.83 -5.46 1.00
CA ALA A 134 -8.62 -6.88 1.22
C ALA A 134 -8.97 -7.28 2.67
N THR A 135 -8.52 -6.50 3.66
CA THR A 135 -8.82 -6.77 5.08
C THR A 135 -10.32 -6.70 5.37
N ALA A 136 -11.03 -5.72 4.79
CA ALA A 136 -12.48 -5.60 4.94
C ALA A 136 -13.22 -6.78 4.30
N GLU A 137 -12.77 -7.26 3.14
CA GLU A 137 -13.35 -8.43 2.48
C GLU A 137 -13.14 -9.68 3.31
N PHE A 138 -11.93 -9.94 3.80
CA PHE A 138 -11.65 -11.07 4.68
C PHE A 138 -12.45 -11.01 5.99
N GLY A 139 -12.58 -9.82 6.59
CA GLY A 139 -13.34 -9.61 7.82
C GLY A 139 -14.84 -9.86 7.70
N THR A 140 -15.42 -9.70 6.49
CA THR A 140 -16.87 -9.89 6.28
C THR A 140 -17.21 -11.24 5.66
N THR A 141 -16.37 -11.75 4.76
CA THR A 141 -16.63 -12.98 3.99
C THR A 141 -16.35 -14.25 4.81
N PHE A 142 -15.40 -14.20 5.75
CA PHE A 142 -15.10 -15.33 6.62
C PHE A 142 -16.08 -15.46 7.80
N PRO A 143 -16.46 -16.71 8.18
CA PRO A 143 -17.23 -16.95 9.40
C PRO A 143 -16.52 -16.37 10.63
N PRO A 144 -17.27 -15.94 11.68
CA PRO A 144 -16.70 -15.32 12.88
C PRO A 144 -15.55 -16.11 13.51
N GLU A 145 -15.65 -17.44 13.53
CA GLU A 145 -14.67 -18.35 14.13
C GLU A 145 -13.34 -18.38 13.35
N LYS A 146 -13.37 -18.06 12.05
CA LYS A 146 -12.19 -18.10 11.14
C LYS A 146 -11.65 -16.71 10.79
N ARG A 147 -12.30 -15.64 11.23
CA ARG A 147 -11.85 -14.25 10.94
C ARG A 147 -10.45 -13.96 11.45
N GLY A 148 -10.12 -14.42 12.66
CA GLY A 148 -8.78 -14.28 13.23
C GLY A 148 -7.71 -14.94 12.37
N LEU A 149 -7.97 -16.15 11.87
CA LEU A 149 -7.08 -16.85 10.96
C LEU A 149 -6.92 -16.09 9.62
N ALA A 150 -8.02 -15.61 9.07
CA ALA A 150 -8.03 -14.87 7.81
C ALA A 150 -7.22 -13.55 7.89
N LEU A 151 -7.39 -12.80 8.97
CA LEU A 151 -6.63 -11.57 9.21
C LEU A 151 -5.16 -11.89 9.53
N GLY A 152 -4.89 -12.98 10.24
CA GLY A 152 -3.53 -13.50 10.45
C GLY A 152 -2.83 -13.86 9.14
N LEU A 153 -3.57 -14.43 8.17
CA LEU A 153 -3.06 -14.74 6.83
C LEU A 153 -2.68 -13.46 6.06
N VAL A 154 -3.50 -12.42 6.15
CA VAL A 154 -3.19 -11.09 5.57
C VAL A 154 -1.89 -10.54 6.13
N GLY A 155 -1.75 -10.52 7.47
CA GLY A 155 -0.51 -10.06 8.14
C GLY A 155 0.71 -10.93 7.81
N GLY A 156 0.52 -12.25 7.76
CA GLY A 156 1.56 -13.22 7.42
C GLY A 156 2.09 -13.02 5.99
N VAL A 157 1.19 -12.90 5.01
CA VAL A 157 1.56 -12.64 3.60
C VAL A 157 2.30 -11.30 3.48
N TYR A 158 1.83 -10.27 4.16
CA TYR A 158 2.49 -8.97 4.16
C TYR A 158 3.91 -9.03 4.75
N GLY A 159 4.09 -9.72 5.88
CA GLY A 159 5.40 -9.91 6.51
C GLY A 159 6.36 -10.70 5.65
N ILE A 160 5.91 -11.84 5.09
CA ILE A 160 6.69 -12.67 4.18
C ILE A 160 7.11 -11.87 2.94
N ALA A 161 6.17 -11.14 2.32
CA ALA A 161 6.45 -10.35 1.12
C ALA A 161 7.52 -9.27 1.36
N ASN A 162 7.52 -8.61 2.52
CA ASN A 162 8.56 -7.63 2.87
C ASN A 162 9.95 -8.26 2.99
N ILE A 163 10.06 -9.44 3.59
CA ILE A 163 11.34 -10.17 3.73
C ILE A 163 11.85 -10.59 2.34
N PHE A 164 10.99 -11.18 1.53
CA PHE A 164 11.35 -11.59 0.17
C PHE A 164 11.63 -10.39 -0.74
N GLY A 165 10.98 -9.25 -0.51
CA GLY A 165 11.17 -8.02 -1.27
C GLY A 165 12.62 -7.55 -1.28
N ALA A 166 13.27 -7.48 -0.12
CA ALA A 166 14.67 -7.05 -0.03
C ALA A 166 15.61 -7.99 -0.83
N SER A 167 15.39 -9.31 -0.71
CA SER A 167 16.16 -10.30 -1.45
C SER A 167 15.88 -10.24 -2.97
N ALA A 168 14.61 -10.06 -3.36
CA ALA A 168 14.21 -9.92 -4.75
C ALA A 168 14.79 -8.64 -5.38
N GLY A 169 14.79 -7.52 -4.64
CA GLY A 169 15.40 -6.27 -5.10
C GLY A 169 16.88 -6.41 -5.38
N SER A 170 17.63 -7.03 -4.46
CA SER A 170 19.04 -7.30 -4.65
C SER A 170 19.30 -8.27 -5.82
N LEU A 171 18.46 -9.29 -5.99
CA LEU A 171 18.56 -10.23 -7.09
C LEU A 171 18.32 -9.55 -8.45
N ILE A 172 17.27 -8.72 -8.56
CA ILE A 172 16.98 -7.97 -9.79
C ILE A 172 18.18 -7.08 -10.17
N LEU A 173 18.74 -6.35 -9.20
CA LEU A 173 19.90 -5.50 -9.42
C LEU A 173 21.16 -6.31 -9.84
N SER A 174 21.33 -7.52 -9.31
CA SER A 174 22.47 -8.38 -9.69
C SER A 174 22.32 -8.99 -11.08
N VAL A 175 21.09 -9.34 -11.50
CA VAL A 175 20.81 -9.96 -12.79
C VAL A 175 20.77 -8.95 -13.94
N PHE A 176 20.07 -7.84 -13.74
CA PHE A 176 19.89 -6.82 -14.78
C PHE A 176 20.95 -5.71 -14.74
N GLY A 177 21.78 -5.69 -13.69
CA GLY A 177 22.76 -4.67 -13.44
C GLY A 177 22.20 -3.44 -12.73
N GLN A 178 23.07 -2.75 -11.98
CA GLN A 178 22.69 -1.55 -11.21
C GLN A 178 22.25 -0.39 -12.11
N ALA A 179 22.77 -0.33 -13.34
CA ALA A 179 22.39 0.70 -14.32
C ALA A 179 20.95 0.55 -14.84
N ASN A 180 20.30 -0.57 -14.58
CA ASN A 180 18.95 -0.87 -15.06
C ASN A 180 17.97 -1.07 -13.89
N TRP A 181 18.01 -0.17 -12.91
CA TRP A 181 17.15 -0.26 -11.73
C TRP A 181 15.64 -0.13 -12.05
N GLN A 182 15.26 0.34 -13.24
CA GLN A 182 13.86 0.38 -13.68
C GLN A 182 13.15 -0.97 -13.61
N PHE A 183 13.87 -2.07 -13.80
CA PHE A 183 13.28 -3.42 -13.75
C PHE A 183 12.67 -3.77 -12.38
N ILE A 184 13.13 -3.11 -11.30
CA ILE A 184 12.55 -3.24 -9.97
C ILE A 184 11.06 -2.85 -9.98
N PHE A 185 10.71 -1.82 -10.74
CA PHE A 185 9.34 -1.35 -10.87
C PHE A 185 8.59 -2.09 -11.98
N TYR A 186 9.26 -2.39 -13.10
CA TYR A 186 8.61 -3.07 -14.24
C TYR A 186 8.13 -4.47 -13.89
N VAL A 187 8.75 -5.15 -12.94
CA VAL A 187 8.30 -6.48 -12.45
C VAL A 187 6.88 -6.43 -11.88
N ASN A 188 6.46 -5.30 -11.32
CA ASN A 188 5.13 -5.14 -10.76
C ASN A 188 4.05 -5.05 -11.85
N VAL A 189 4.38 -4.50 -13.03
CA VAL A 189 3.40 -4.20 -14.09
C VAL A 189 2.69 -5.45 -14.61
N PRO A 190 3.39 -6.52 -15.05
CA PRO A 190 2.71 -7.72 -15.54
C PRO A 190 1.91 -8.44 -14.45
N ILE A 191 2.37 -8.39 -13.20
CA ILE A 191 1.65 -9.00 -12.07
C ILE A 191 0.37 -8.22 -11.79
N CYS A 192 0.42 -6.88 -11.78
CA CYS A 192 -0.76 -6.03 -11.63
C CYS A 192 -1.76 -6.26 -12.77
N ALA A 193 -1.29 -6.34 -14.02
CA ALA A 193 -2.14 -6.64 -15.16
C ALA A 193 -2.85 -8.01 -15.01
N PHE A 194 -2.12 -9.03 -14.57
CA PHE A 194 -2.68 -10.35 -14.28
C PHE A 194 -3.74 -10.29 -13.18
N ILE A 195 -3.47 -9.58 -12.06
CA ILE A 195 -4.42 -9.42 -10.95
C ILE A 195 -5.68 -8.69 -11.40
N VAL A 196 -5.55 -7.64 -12.21
CA VAL A 196 -6.70 -6.89 -12.74
C VAL A 196 -7.56 -7.80 -13.62
N VAL A 197 -6.96 -8.51 -14.57
CA VAL A 197 -7.69 -9.43 -15.45
C VAL A 197 -8.35 -10.54 -14.63
N ALA A 198 -7.61 -11.23 -13.77
CA ALA A 198 -8.17 -12.28 -12.91
C ALA A 198 -9.30 -11.74 -12.00
N GLY A 199 -9.09 -10.57 -11.42
CA GLY A 199 -10.06 -9.95 -10.52
C GLY A 199 -11.36 -9.50 -11.20
N LEU A 200 -11.32 -9.11 -12.47
CA LEU A 200 -12.52 -8.79 -13.24
C LEU A 200 -13.48 -9.98 -13.32
N PHE A 201 -12.94 -11.18 -13.49
CA PHE A 201 -13.73 -12.40 -13.63
C PHE A 201 -14.05 -13.10 -12.30
N VAL A 202 -13.15 -12.99 -11.32
CA VAL A 202 -13.21 -13.79 -10.09
C VAL A 202 -13.87 -13.04 -8.94
N LEU A 203 -13.63 -11.72 -8.80
CA LEU A 203 -14.07 -10.98 -7.64
C LEU A 203 -15.57 -10.69 -7.67
N PRO A 204 -16.33 -11.02 -6.61
CA PRO A 204 -17.71 -10.59 -6.46
C PRO A 204 -17.76 -9.10 -6.13
N ASN A 205 -18.83 -8.43 -6.55
CA ASN A 205 -19.04 -7.03 -6.18
C ASN A 205 -19.77 -6.95 -4.84
N THR A 206 -19.02 -6.89 -3.76
CA THR A 206 -19.53 -6.76 -2.39
C THR A 206 -19.57 -5.28 -1.99
N ARG A 207 -20.66 -4.87 -1.34
CA ARG A 207 -20.83 -3.53 -0.77
C ARG A 207 -21.21 -3.64 0.70
N ALA A 208 -20.93 -2.62 1.48
CA ALA A 208 -21.43 -2.52 2.84
C ALA A 208 -22.98 -2.38 2.82
N GLU A 209 -23.68 -3.08 3.69
CA GLU A 209 -25.15 -3.03 3.79
C GLU A 209 -25.67 -1.66 4.19
N GLN A 210 -24.90 -0.90 4.97
CA GLN A 210 -25.23 0.45 5.40
C GLN A 210 -24.14 1.42 4.96
N VAL A 211 -24.40 2.14 3.88
CA VAL A 211 -23.47 3.18 3.36
C VAL A 211 -23.77 4.49 4.06
N LYS A 212 -22.92 4.88 5.02
CA LYS A 212 -22.96 6.23 5.60
C LYS A 212 -22.47 7.27 4.59
N PRO A 213 -23.00 8.50 4.61
CA PRO A 213 -22.49 9.59 3.77
C PRO A 213 -21.00 9.81 4.00
N ILE A 214 -20.29 10.19 2.95
CA ILE A 214 -18.86 10.51 3.07
C ILE A 214 -18.73 11.84 3.79
N ASP A 215 -18.19 11.79 5.00
CA ASP A 215 -17.72 12.98 5.70
C ASP A 215 -16.35 13.37 5.12
N GLY A 216 -16.38 14.17 4.05
CA GLY A 216 -15.16 14.63 3.38
C GLY A 216 -14.28 15.48 4.29
N TRP A 217 -14.90 16.27 5.20
CA TRP A 217 -14.16 17.08 6.15
C TRP A 217 -13.45 16.23 7.20
N GLY A 218 -14.15 15.23 7.77
CA GLY A 218 -13.57 14.29 8.72
C GLY A 218 -12.41 13.49 8.12
N ILE A 219 -12.52 13.06 6.84
CA ILE A 219 -11.43 12.40 6.12
C ILE A 219 -10.25 13.35 5.93
N ALA A 220 -10.49 14.59 5.51
CA ALA A 220 -9.42 15.57 5.32
C ALA A 220 -8.67 15.85 6.62
N VAL A 221 -9.38 16.03 7.74
CA VAL A 221 -8.79 16.21 9.07
C VAL A 221 -7.99 14.97 9.50
N LEU A 222 -8.53 13.75 9.29
CA LEU A 222 -7.83 12.51 9.61
C LEU A 222 -6.54 12.38 8.80
N VAL A 223 -6.59 12.62 7.50
CA VAL A 223 -5.41 12.59 6.61
C VAL A 223 -4.38 13.62 7.06
N ALA A 224 -4.80 14.85 7.33
CA ALA A 224 -3.91 15.92 7.81
C ALA A 224 -3.24 15.54 9.14
N MET A 225 -4.00 14.95 10.07
CA MET A 225 -3.49 14.48 11.36
C MET A 225 -2.45 13.37 11.18
N VAL A 226 -2.74 12.36 10.35
CA VAL A 226 -1.82 11.24 10.08
C VAL A 226 -0.54 11.74 9.40
N LEU A 227 -0.67 12.61 8.40
CA LEU A 227 0.48 13.20 7.71
C LEU A 227 1.33 14.07 8.65
N SER A 228 0.71 14.88 9.48
CA SER A 228 1.39 15.70 10.48
C SER A 228 2.14 14.84 11.50
N LEU A 229 1.51 13.77 11.98
CA LEU A 229 2.13 12.83 12.92
C LEU A 229 3.34 12.13 12.29
N LEU A 230 3.19 11.58 11.08
CA LEU A 230 4.28 10.88 10.39
C LEU A 230 5.43 11.84 10.04
N TYR A 231 5.11 13.06 9.61
CA TYR A 231 6.12 14.08 9.34
C TYR A 231 6.85 14.50 10.62
N GLY A 232 6.11 14.69 11.72
CA GLY A 232 6.69 14.98 13.04
C GLY A 232 7.62 13.86 13.50
N LEU A 233 7.16 12.60 13.47
CA LEU A 233 7.97 11.44 13.86
C LEU A 233 9.23 11.26 13.01
N LYS A 234 9.18 11.57 11.72
CA LYS A 234 10.35 11.52 10.83
C LYS A 234 11.45 12.50 11.22
N ASN A 235 11.06 13.68 11.70
CA ASN A 235 11.97 14.76 12.07
C ASN A 235 12.34 14.76 13.56
N LEU A 236 11.84 13.79 14.35
CA LEU A 236 12.21 13.61 15.74
C LEU A 236 13.59 12.96 15.85
N ASP A 237 14.52 13.65 16.50
CA ASP A 237 15.78 13.05 16.90
C ASP A 237 15.61 12.42 18.29
N PHE A 238 15.61 11.07 18.34
CA PHE A 238 15.38 10.31 19.57
C PHE A 238 16.52 10.46 20.60
N PHE A 239 17.68 10.94 20.19
CA PHE A 239 18.81 11.19 21.07
C PHE A 239 18.76 12.56 21.76
N ASP A 240 18.02 13.53 21.14
CA ASP A 240 17.78 14.85 21.72
C ASP A 240 16.31 15.27 21.58
N LEU A 241 15.46 14.54 22.31
CA LEU A 241 14.01 14.73 22.32
C LEU A 241 13.60 16.15 22.75
N GLY A 242 14.36 16.75 23.68
CA GLY A 242 14.05 18.08 24.22
C GLY A 242 14.19 19.18 23.16
N ALA A 243 15.25 19.18 22.39
CA ALA A 243 15.50 20.13 21.31
C ALA A 243 14.59 19.84 20.09
N SER A 244 14.41 18.56 19.75
CA SER A 244 13.61 18.15 18.59
C SER A 244 12.13 18.50 18.71
N VAL A 245 11.51 18.29 19.90
CA VAL A 245 10.09 18.59 20.13
C VAL A 245 9.81 20.10 20.08
N THR A 246 10.80 20.93 20.43
CA THR A 246 10.66 22.40 20.41
C THR A 246 11.04 23.02 19.07
N SER A 247 11.60 22.24 18.13
CA SER A 247 12.00 22.74 16.82
C SER A 247 10.79 22.97 15.91
N SER A 248 10.83 24.07 15.12
CA SER A 248 9.80 24.39 14.13
C SER A 248 9.70 23.36 13.01
N ASP A 249 10.73 22.50 12.85
CA ASP A 249 10.83 21.52 11.80
C ASP A 249 9.98 20.27 12.07
N VAL A 250 9.71 19.99 13.36
CA VAL A 250 8.84 18.88 13.79
C VAL A 250 7.37 19.24 13.67
N TRP A 251 7.03 20.51 13.93
CA TRP A 251 5.66 20.99 13.93
C TRP A 251 5.46 22.13 12.91
N PRO A 252 5.30 21.86 11.63
CA PRO A 252 5.16 22.89 10.60
C PRO A 252 3.91 23.78 10.76
N PHE A 253 2.94 23.35 11.57
CA PHE A 253 1.72 24.10 11.86
C PHE A 253 1.79 24.92 13.17
N CYS A 254 2.85 24.79 13.94
CA CYS A 254 3.05 25.62 15.13
C CYS A 254 3.62 26.98 14.67
N SER A 255 2.75 27.97 14.52
CA SER A 255 3.13 29.30 14.06
C SER A 255 4.19 29.93 14.97
N ARG A 256 5.13 30.66 14.36
CA ARG A 256 6.23 31.43 14.98
C ARG A 256 5.82 32.37 16.13
N SER A 257 4.53 32.55 16.39
CA SER A 257 4.01 33.46 17.40
C SER A 257 4.15 32.99 18.84
N SER A 258 4.46 31.71 19.09
CA SER A 258 4.62 31.19 20.46
C SER A 258 6.06 31.15 20.98
N CYS A 259 7.07 31.40 20.12
CA CYS A 259 8.49 31.38 20.51
C CYS A 259 9.01 32.67 21.16
N CYS A 260 8.18 33.71 21.25
CA CYS A 260 8.61 34.99 21.82
C CYS A 260 8.50 35.06 23.36
N PHE A 261 8.09 33.98 24.04
CA PHE A 261 7.85 34.02 25.50
C PHE A 261 9.00 33.40 26.33
N ARG A 262 10.14 33.04 25.73
CA ARG A 262 11.23 32.42 26.47
C ARG A 262 12.62 33.00 26.16
N CYS A 263 12.69 34.26 25.90
CA CYS A 263 13.98 34.97 25.87
C CYS A 263 13.93 36.19 26.79
N SER A 264 13.79 35.93 28.10
CA SER A 264 14.11 36.88 29.16
C SER A 264 14.39 36.09 30.44
N CYS A 265 15.62 35.68 30.59
CA CYS A 265 16.37 35.56 31.84
C CYS A 265 17.86 35.41 31.50
#